data_d7dad8d1612a745f1cfb870a7413aa44
#
_entry.id   d7dad8d1612a745f1cfb870a7413aa44
#
_cell.length_a   1.000
_cell.length_b   1.000
_cell.length_c   1.000
_cell.angle_alpha   90.00
_cell.angle_beta   90.00
_cell.angle_gamma   90.00
#
_symmetry.space_group_name_H-M   'P 1'
#
loop_
_entity.id
_entity.type
_entity.pdbx_description
1 polymer ?
#
loop_
_entity_poly.entity_id
_entity_poly.type
_entity_poly.pdbx_seq_one_letter_code
_entity_poly.pdbx_strand_id
1 'polypeptide(L)'
;YSRAGYMKKNLEKCGWKVLSTWAMGDDLEVLSHALEAEVNLVVSSVGLRTAKYLEKEYKMPYVVGTPVGTFTEEIVQALEKKERYPYKRLREENSDKEQPGSGKNDKEVMLIGEPVTTESLALAIEQKYGIPVHVLCPLQETEDLLFRTSRQVLGEEDMEEALKDADIIAADP
;
A
#
# COMPACT_ATOMS: atom_id res chain seq x y z
N TYR A 1 6.38 15.72 -12.15
CA TYR A 1 6.22 15.62 -10.68
C TYR A 1 6.77 14.27 -10.24
N SER A 2 7.61 14.26 -9.20
CA SER A 2 8.06 13.01 -8.58
C SER A 2 6.86 12.31 -7.90
N ARG A 3 6.94 10.97 -7.72
CA ARG A 3 5.94 10.18 -7.00
C ARG A 3 5.67 10.75 -5.59
N ALA A 4 6.72 11.15 -4.87
CA ALA A 4 6.63 11.80 -3.57
C ALA A 4 5.85 13.13 -3.62
N GLY A 5 6.12 13.97 -4.60
CA GLY A 5 5.42 15.25 -4.77
C GLY A 5 3.93 15.08 -5.06
N TYR A 6 3.55 14.02 -5.78
CA TYR A 6 2.13 13.69 -6.00
C TYR A 6 1.43 13.27 -4.70
N MET A 7 2.03 12.36 -3.93
CA MET A 7 1.49 11.89 -2.66
C MET A 7 1.36 13.05 -1.66
N LYS A 8 2.41 13.86 -1.50
CA LYS A 8 2.41 15.05 -0.65
C LYS A 8 1.25 15.98 -0.99
N LYS A 9 1.11 16.35 -2.26
CA LYS A 9 0.05 17.25 -2.72
C LYS A 9 -1.36 16.69 -2.47
N ASN A 10 -1.55 15.37 -2.59
CA ASN A 10 -2.85 14.76 -2.33
C ASN A 10 -3.20 14.79 -0.83
N LEU A 11 -2.26 14.49 0.05
CA LEU A 11 -2.45 14.57 1.49
C LEU A 11 -2.70 16.03 1.94
N GLU A 12 -1.96 16.99 1.39
CA GLU A 12 -2.13 18.41 1.69
C GLU A 12 -3.51 18.94 1.27
N LYS A 13 -4.05 18.48 0.14
CA LYS A 13 -5.43 18.80 -0.28
C LYS A 13 -6.50 18.29 0.68
N CYS A 14 -6.19 17.22 1.42
CA CYS A 14 -7.06 16.65 2.45
C CYS A 14 -6.81 17.25 3.84
N GLY A 15 -6.02 18.33 3.95
CA GLY A 15 -5.77 19.05 5.20
C GLY A 15 -4.59 18.53 6.03
N TRP A 16 -3.84 17.54 5.54
CA TRP A 16 -2.64 17.06 6.21
C TRP A 16 -1.41 17.88 5.83
N LYS A 17 -0.62 18.28 6.82
CA LYS A 17 0.70 18.90 6.60
C LYS A 17 1.76 17.81 6.59
N VAL A 18 2.46 17.63 5.48
CA VAL A 18 3.60 16.71 5.39
C VAL A 18 4.86 17.43 5.86
N LEU A 19 5.38 17.04 7.02
CA LEU A 19 6.54 17.67 7.64
C LEU A 19 7.85 17.22 6.99
N SER A 20 8.00 15.93 6.67
CA SER A 20 9.20 15.38 6.05
C SER A 20 8.87 14.15 5.20
N THR A 21 9.73 13.88 4.21
CA THR A 21 9.64 12.71 3.31
C THR A 21 10.99 12.00 3.27
N TRP A 22 11.08 10.87 3.95
CA TRP A 22 12.33 10.14 4.08
C TRP A 22 12.71 9.41 2.79
N ALA A 23 13.98 9.53 2.40
CA ALA A 23 14.53 8.98 1.15
C ALA A 23 13.84 9.49 -0.14
N MET A 24 13.16 10.63 -0.09
CA MET A 24 12.40 11.19 -1.21
C MET A 24 12.79 12.63 -1.56
N GLY A 25 14.00 13.07 -1.16
CA GLY A 25 14.58 14.33 -1.57
C GLY A 25 14.61 15.44 -0.52
N ASP A 26 14.09 15.23 0.68
CA ASP A 26 14.25 16.17 1.78
C ASP A 26 15.68 16.12 2.34
N ASP A 27 16.18 17.25 2.81
CA ASP A 27 17.48 17.36 3.45
C ASP A 27 17.44 16.97 4.94
N LEU A 28 18.62 16.93 5.58
CA LEU A 28 18.74 16.52 6.99
C LEU A 28 18.09 17.52 7.96
N GLU A 29 18.01 18.78 7.59
CA GLU A 29 17.38 19.82 8.41
C GLU A 29 15.86 19.53 8.50
N VAL A 30 15.21 19.27 7.37
CA VAL A 30 13.77 18.88 7.33
C VAL A 30 13.54 17.58 8.09
N LEU A 31 14.41 16.56 7.93
CA LEU A 31 14.28 15.29 8.64
C LEU A 31 14.44 15.44 10.16
N SER A 32 15.15 16.45 10.66
CA SER A 32 15.28 16.69 12.11
C SER A 32 13.96 17.03 12.79
N HIS A 33 12.97 17.55 12.03
CA HIS A 33 11.63 17.86 12.50
C HIS A 33 10.65 16.68 12.46
N ALA A 34 11.11 15.50 12.05
CA ALA A 34 10.22 14.32 11.91
C ALA A 34 9.52 13.91 13.22
N LEU A 35 10.14 14.18 14.37
CA LEU A 35 9.55 13.88 15.69
C LEU A 35 8.42 14.83 16.10
N GLU A 36 8.20 15.91 15.36
CA GLU A 36 7.07 16.82 15.56
C GLU A 36 5.78 16.31 14.90
N ALA A 37 5.87 15.22 14.11
CA ALA A 37 4.72 14.64 13.43
C ALA A 37 3.81 13.88 14.41
N GLU A 38 2.51 13.96 14.18
CA GLU A 38 1.50 13.22 14.97
C GLU A 38 1.42 11.73 14.58
N VAL A 39 1.77 11.41 13.33
CA VAL A 39 1.68 10.08 12.77
C VAL A 39 2.66 9.92 11.59
N ASN A 40 3.21 8.73 11.43
CA ASN A 40 4.00 8.37 10.25
C ASN A 40 3.14 7.65 9.21
N LEU A 41 3.33 8.00 7.94
CA LEU A 41 2.79 7.23 6.82
C LEU A 41 3.89 6.42 6.14
N VAL A 42 3.77 5.10 6.23
CA VAL A 42 4.70 4.13 5.62
C VAL A 42 4.19 3.79 4.23
N VAL A 43 4.77 4.38 3.20
CA VAL A 43 4.35 4.20 1.79
C VAL A 43 5.12 3.10 1.07
N SER A 44 6.09 2.49 1.73
CA SER A 44 6.88 1.37 1.22
C SER A 44 7.41 0.53 2.38
N SER A 45 7.61 -0.77 2.15
CA SER A 45 8.12 -1.73 3.14
C SER A 45 9.46 -1.32 3.76
N VAL A 46 10.31 -0.63 3.00
CA VAL A 46 11.61 -0.14 3.50
C VAL A 46 11.49 0.84 4.66
N GLY A 47 10.39 1.58 4.75
CA GLY A 47 10.10 2.52 5.85
C GLY A 47 9.59 1.86 7.14
N LEU A 48 9.15 0.61 7.07
CA LEU A 48 8.47 -0.05 8.19
C LEU A 48 9.36 -0.22 9.42
N ARG A 49 10.63 -0.58 9.22
CA ARG A 49 11.57 -0.75 10.33
C ARG A 49 11.77 0.55 11.11
N THR A 50 11.93 1.66 10.39
CA THR A 50 12.06 3.00 10.98
C THR A 50 10.79 3.41 11.70
N ALA A 51 9.61 3.19 11.10
CA ALA A 51 8.33 3.51 11.73
C ALA A 51 8.10 2.71 13.02
N LYS A 52 8.41 1.42 13.03
CA LYS A 52 8.37 0.58 14.25
C LYS A 52 9.32 1.10 15.34
N TYR A 53 10.51 1.54 14.96
CA TYR A 53 11.47 2.14 15.90
C TYR A 53 10.91 3.44 16.51
N LEU A 54 10.37 4.35 15.68
CA LEU A 54 9.79 5.60 16.14
C LEU A 54 8.56 5.39 17.04
N GLU A 55 7.73 4.39 16.74
CA GLU A 55 6.62 4.03 17.61
C GLU A 55 7.10 3.52 18.96
N LYS A 56 8.10 2.63 18.97
CA LYS A 56 8.64 2.06 20.20
C LYS A 56 9.27 3.12 21.11
N GLU A 57 10.16 3.94 20.56
CA GLU A 57 10.99 4.88 21.33
C GLU A 57 10.26 6.20 21.61
N TYR A 58 9.46 6.70 20.66
CA TYR A 58 8.84 8.02 20.74
C TYR A 58 7.32 7.98 20.81
N LYS A 59 6.71 6.78 20.84
CA LYS A 59 5.25 6.60 20.88
C LYS A 59 4.53 7.22 19.67
N MET A 60 5.23 7.38 18.56
CA MET A 60 4.70 7.94 17.33
C MET A 60 4.00 6.83 16.53
N PRO A 61 2.68 6.86 16.39
CA PRO A 61 1.95 5.84 15.63
C PRO A 61 2.28 5.89 14.15
N TYR A 62 2.01 4.79 13.44
CA TYR A 62 2.17 4.75 12.00
C TYR A 62 1.00 4.05 11.31
N VAL A 63 0.76 4.49 10.07
CA VAL A 63 -0.19 3.92 9.12
C VAL A 63 0.59 3.37 7.94
N VAL A 64 0.23 2.19 7.45
CA VAL A 64 0.89 1.55 6.30
C VAL A 64 -0.06 1.59 5.10
N GLY A 65 0.39 2.18 4.02
CA GLY A 65 -0.34 2.26 2.77
C GLY A 65 0.13 3.42 1.90
N THR A 66 -0.10 3.32 0.61
CA THR A 66 0.26 4.35 -0.37
C THR A 66 -1.00 5.09 -0.80
N PRO A 67 -1.08 6.43 -0.68
CA PRO A 67 -2.23 7.20 -1.13
C PRO A 67 -2.29 7.20 -2.66
N VAL A 68 -3.13 6.31 -3.22
CA VAL A 68 -3.29 6.11 -4.65
C VAL A 68 -4.78 6.01 -5.00
N GLY A 69 -5.20 6.72 -6.04
CA GLY A 69 -6.57 6.71 -6.55
C GLY A 69 -7.60 6.94 -5.45
N THR A 70 -8.66 6.15 -5.45
CA THR A 70 -9.74 6.17 -4.44
C THR A 70 -9.27 5.79 -3.04
N PHE A 71 -8.21 5.01 -2.92
CA PHE A 71 -7.64 4.61 -1.63
C PHE A 71 -7.02 5.79 -0.85
N THR A 72 -6.78 6.94 -1.50
CA THR A 72 -6.28 8.14 -0.81
C THR A 72 -7.21 8.60 0.33
N GLU A 73 -8.52 8.55 0.13
CA GLU A 73 -9.51 8.93 1.15
C GLU A 73 -9.46 8.00 2.36
N GLU A 74 -9.28 6.70 2.12
CA GLU A 74 -9.13 5.70 3.19
C GLU A 74 -7.84 5.89 3.99
N ILE A 75 -6.75 6.28 3.32
CA ILE A 75 -5.48 6.63 3.99
C ILE A 75 -5.69 7.85 4.90
N VAL A 76 -6.41 8.88 4.44
CA VAL A 76 -6.70 10.07 5.24
C VAL A 76 -7.48 9.70 6.51
N GLN A 77 -8.52 8.88 6.37
CA GLN A 77 -9.28 8.39 7.54
C GLN A 77 -8.43 7.51 8.46
N ALA A 78 -7.57 6.67 7.90
CA ALA A 78 -6.67 5.83 8.68
C ALA A 78 -5.64 6.66 9.46
N LEU A 79 -5.14 7.75 8.90
CA LEU A 79 -4.25 8.69 9.59
C LEU A 79 -4.95 9.33 10.80
N GLU A 80 -6.21 9.77 10.65
CA GLU A 80 -7.01 10.35 11.74
C GLU A 80 -7.26 9.34 12.87
N LYS A 81 -7.60 8.10 12.50
CA LYS A 81 -7.88 6.99 13.44
C LYS A 81 -6.62 6.29 13.92
N LYS A 82 -5.45 6.57 13.33
CA LYS A 82 -4.17 5.87 13.55
C LYS A 82 -4.30 4.35 13.30
N GLU A 83 -5.09 3.99 12.29
CA GLU A 83 -5.31 2.62 11.85
C GLU A 83 -4.10 2.11 11.07
N ARG A 84 -3.43 1.06 11.57
CA ARG A 84 -2.13 0.61 11.05
C ARG A 84 -2.16 0.05 9.64
N TYR A 85 -3.14 -0.80 9.30
CA TYR A 85 -3.22 -1.50 8.02
C TYR A 85 -4.61 -1.36 7.37
N PRO A 86 -5.01 -0.17 6.90
CA PRO A 86 -6.36 0.05 6.36
C PRO A 86 -6.67 -0.83 5.14
N TYR A 87 -5.68 -1.10 4.27
CA TYR A 87 -5.89 -1.96 3.09
C TYR A 87 -6.22 -3.41 3.45
N LYS A 88 -5.69 -3.95 4.55
CA LYS A 88 -6.01 -5.31 4.99
C LYS A 88 -7.46 -5.42 5.43
N ARG A 89 -7.92 -4.52 6.28
CA ARG A 89 -9.31 -4.47 6.73
C ARG A 89 -10.28 -4.33 5.57
N LEU A 90 -10.03 -3.38 4.68
CA LEU A 90 -10.93 -3.12 3.54
C LEU A 90 -10.99 -4.28 2.55
N ARG A 91 -9.88 -4.96 2.31
CA ARG A 91 -9.89 -6.16 1.46
C ARG A 91 -10.60 -7.34 2.12
N GLU A 92 -10.53 -7.48 3.44
CA GLU A 92 -11.33 -8.47 4.18
C GLU A 92 -12.81 -8.18 4.07
N GLU A 93 -13.25 -6.95 4.30
CA GLU A 93 -14.64 -6.52 4.16
C GLU A 93 -15.19 -6.73 2.74
N ASN A 94 -14.35 -6.54 1.72
CA ASN A 94 -14.73 -6.78 0.32
C ASN A 94 -14.81 -8.27 -0.01
N SER A 95 -13.97 -9.11 0.61
CA SER A 95 -13.97 -10.57 0.39
C SER A 95 -15.20 -11.24 1.01
N ASP A 96 -15.76 -10.69 2.08
CA ASP A 96 -16.95 -11.20 2.77
C ASP A 96 -18.26 -10.77 2.08
N LYS A 97 -18.21 -9.78 1.20
CA LYS A 97 -19.32 -9.44 0.33
C LYS A 97 -19.33 -10.46 -0.81
N GLU A 98 -20.32 -11.35 -0.85
CA GLU A 98 -20.55 -12.23 -1.99
C GLU A 98 -20.40 -11.44 -3.29
N GLN A 99 -19.44 -11.83 -4.12
CA GLN A 99 -19.28 -11.21 -5.43
C GLN A 99 -20.57 -11.44 -6.22
N PRO A 100 -21.25 -10.40 -6.68
CA PRO A 100 -22.41 -10.58 -7.51
C PRO A 100 -21.99 -11.17 -8.86
N GLY A 101 -22.19 -12.49 -8.99
CA GLY A 101 -22.24 -13.16 -10.27
C GLY A 101 -20.90 -13.50 -10.88
N SER A 102 -20.54 -14.79 -10.82
CA SER A 102 -19.65 -15.43 -11.78
C SER A 102 -20.24 -15.31 -13.20
N GLY A 103 -20.11 -14.13 -13.77
CA GLY A 103 -20.36 -13.88 -15.18
C GLY A 103 -19.13 -14.27 -15.99
N LYS A 104 -19.31 -14.91 -17.10
CA LYS A 104 -18.36 -15.48 -18.07
C LYS A 104 -17.24 -14.54 -18.60
N ASN A 105 -16.82 -13.52 -17.86
CA ASN A 105 -15.80 -12.54 -18.25
C ASN A 105 -14.95 -12.07 -17.05
N ASP A 106 -14.69 -12.94 -16.08
CA ASP A 106 -13.85 -12.60 -14.94
C ASP A 106 -12.39 -12.56 -15.41
N LYS A 107 -11.94 -11.34 -15.75
CA LYS A 107 -10.53 -11.09 -16.06
C LYS A 107 -9.75 -11.15 -14.76
N GLU A 108 -8.71 -11.96 -14.72
CA GLU A 108 -7.77 -11.98 -13.62
C GLU A 108 -6.69 -10.90 -13.79
N VAL A 109 -6.60 -10.01 -12.81
CA VAL A 109 -5.58 -8.95 -12.76
C VAL A 109 -4.50 -9.35 -11.76
N MET A 110 -3.26 -9.44 -12.23
CA MET A 110 -2.07 -9.68 -11.42
C MET A 110 -1.25 -8.41 -11.31
N LEU A 111 -0.93 -8.01 -10.09
CA LEU A 111 0.02 -6.93 -9.81
C LEU A 111 1.28 -7.50 -9.19
N ILE A 112 2.43 -7.13 -9.73
CA ILE A 112 3.74 -7.58 -9.25
C ILE A 112 4.51 -6.38 -8.74
N GLY A 113 4.96 -6.40 -7.48
CA GLY A 113 5.74 -5.30 -6.96
C GLY A 113 5.92 -5.28 -5.44
N GLU A 114 6.34 -4.13 -4.95
CA GLU A 114 6.55 -3.85 -3.54
C GLU A 114 5.20 -3.91 -2.78
N PRO A 115 5.12 -4.60 -1.62
CA PRO A 115 3.84 -5.00 -1.04
C PRO A 115 2.94 -3.82 -0.66
N VAL A 116 3.46 -2.78 -0.02
CA VAL A 116 2.63 -1.66 0.47
C VAL A 116 1.96 -0.90 -0.67
N THR A 117 2.73 -0.58 -1.71
CA THR A 117 2.21 0.12 -2.89
C THR A 117 1.26 -0.75 -3.69
N THR A 118 1.65 -2.01 -3.90
CA THR A 118 0.90 -2.93 -4.77
C THR A 118 -0.42 -3.33 -4.11
N GLU A 119 -0.45 -3.57 -2.79
CA GLU A 119 -1.70 -3.82 -2.05
C GLU A 119 -2.63 -2.60 -2.05
N SER A 120 -2.08 -1.40 -1.90
CA SER A 120 -2.86 -0.17 -1.96
C SER A 120 -3.47 0.05 -3.35
N LEU A 121 -2.70 -0.25 -4.40
CA LEU A 121 -3.17 -0.17 -5.79
C LEU A 121 -4.22 -1.25 -6.09
N ALA A 122 -4.02 -2.47 -5.61
CA ALA A 122 -4.97 -3.56 -5.76
C ALA A 122 -6.34 -3.15 -5.19
N LEU A 123 -6.35 -2.65 -3.95
CA LEU A 123 -7.58 -2.17 -3.33
C LEU A 123 -8.24 -1.02 -4.12
N ALA A 124 -7.46 -0.06 -4.61
CA ALA A 124 -8.00 1.04 -5.41
C ALA A 124 -8.64 0.55 -6.73
N ILE A 125 -8.07 -0.48 -7.35
CA ILE A 125 -8.63 -1.11 -8.56
C ILE A 125 -9.90 -1.89 -8.21
N GLU A 126 -9.87 -2.70 -7.17
CA GLU A 126 -11.03 -3.46 -6.69
C GLU A 126 -12.20 -2.54 -6.35
N GLN A 127 -11.97 -1.45 -5.63
CA GLN A 127 -13.00 -0.47 -5.30
C GLN A 127 -13.58 0.25 -6.51
N LYS A 128 -12.74 0.59 -7.48
CA LYS A 128 -13.15 1.39 -8.64
C LYS A 128 -13.85 0.56 -9.71
N TYR A 129 -13.39 -0.66 -9.93
CA TYR A 129 -13.81 -1.47 -11.09
C TYR A 129 -14.58 -2.73 -10.69
N GLY A 130 -14.58 -3.12 -9.41
CA GLY A 130 -15.22 -4.37 -8.95
C GLY A 130 -14.54 -5.63 -9.49
N ILE A 131 -13.25 -5.56 -9.87
CA ILE A 131 -12.49 -6.65 -10.44
C ILE A 131 -11.54 -7.17 -9.37
N PRO A 132 -11.47 -8.50 -9.10
CA PRO A 132 -10.52 -9.04 -8.15
C PRO A 132 -9.08 -8.83 -8.62
N VAL A 133 -8.19 -8.51 -7.69
CA VAL A 133 -6.78 -8.26 -7.98
C VAL A 133 -5.90 -9.14 -7.09
N HIS A 134 -5.01 -9.89 -7.72
CA HIS A 134 -4.00 -10.70 -7.04
C HIS A 134 -2.67 -9.95 -6.99
N VAL A 135 -2.01 -10.01 -5.84
CA VAL A 135 -0.70 -9.38 -5.64
C VAL A 135 0.37 -10.45 -5.50
N LEU A 136 1.42 -10.30 -6.29
CA LEU A 136 2.64 -11.10 -6.21
C LEU A 136 3.79 -10.20 -5.77
N CYS A 137 4.46 -10.58 -4.67
CA CYS A 137 5.56 -9.83 -4.12
C CYS A 137 6.88 -10.60 -4.28
N PRO A 138 7.84 -10.10 -5.08
CA PRO A 138 9.13 -10.75 -5.28
C PRO A 138 10.17 -10.40 -4.20
N LEU A 139 9.76 -9.78 -3.09
CA LEU A 139 10.65 -9.35 -2.02
C LEU A 139 10.58 -10.31 -0.83
N GLN A 140 11.72 -10.52 -0.18
CA GLN A 140 11.83 -11.32 1.04
C GLN A 140 11.34 -10.55 2.28
N GLU A 141 10.96 -11.29 3.35
CA GLU A 141 10.59 -10.74 4.66
C GLU A 141 9.44 -9.71 4.62
N THR A 142 8.47 -9.95 3.73
CA THR A 142 7.34 -9.01 3.53
C THR A 142 5.96 -9.67 3.71
N GLU A 143 5.89 -10.94 4.14
CA GLU A 143 4.63 -11.67 4.29
C GLU A 143 3.65 -10.96 5.23
N ASP A 144 4.15 -10.34 6.30
CA ASP A 144 3.34 -9.57 7.26
C ASP A 144 2.63 -8.36 6.62
N LEU A 145 3.10 -7.89 5.48
CA LEU A 145 2.53 -6.76 4.74
C LEU A 145 1.49 -7.20 3.70
N LEU A 146 1.50 -8.46 3.31
CA LEU A 146 0.61 -8.98 2.29
C LEU A 146 -0.79 -9.27 2.84
N PHE A 147 -1.80 -9.05 2.03
CA PHE A 147 -3.14 -9.55 2.30
C PHE A 147 -3.17 -11.07 2.09
N ARG A 148 -4.07 -11.78 2.78
CA ARG A 148 -4.12 -13.26 2.81
C ARG A 148 -4.19 -13.96 1.44
N THR A 149 -4.78 -13.29 0.42
CA THR A 149 -4.86 -13.83 -0.96
C THR A 149 -3.67 -13.42 -1.83
N SER A 150 -2.82 -12.55 -1.31
CA SER A 150 -1.58 -12.14 -1.96
C SER A 150 -0.46 -13.11 -1.57
N ARG A 151 0.52 -13.27 -2.44
CA ARG A 151 1.61 -14.21 -2.15
C ARG A 151 2.99 -13.65 -2.46
N GLN A 152 3.96 -14.11 -1.70
CA GLN A 152 5.37 -13.91 -1.98
C GLN A 152 5.81 -14.92 -3.05
N VAL A 153 6.62 -14.46 -3.99
CA VAL A 153 7.13 -15.27 -5.11
C VAL A 153 8.63 -14.99 -5.24
N LEU A 154 9.47 -15.96 -4.91
CA LEU A 154 10.92 -15.77 -4.81
C LEU A 154 11.73 -16.42 -5.93
N GLY A 155 11.11 -17.21 -6.79
CA GLY A 155 11.76 -17.92 -7.88
C GLY A 155 11.08 -17.71 -9.23
N GLU A 156 11.82 -17.94 -10.33
CA GLU A 156 11.26 -17.88 -11.69
C GLU A 156 10.13 -18.89 -11.89
N GLU A 157 10.30 -20.13 -11.43
CA GLU A 157 9.30 -21.19 -11.56
C GLU A 157 7.99 -20.84 -10.85
N ASP A 158 8.08 -20.28 -9.62
CA ASP A 158 6.92 -19.82 -8.87
C ASP A 158 6.21 -18.66 -9.57
N MET A 159 6.98 -17.76 -10.18
CA MET A 159 6.44 -16.63 -10.93
C MET A 159 5.74 -17.11 -12.21
N GLU A 160 6.37 -18.00 -12.97
CA GLU A 160 5.77 -18.56 -14.17
C GLU A 160 4.45 -19.29 -13.87
N GLU A 161 4.41 -20.08 -12.79
CA GLU A 161 3.19 -20.75 -12.36
C GLU A 161 2.10 -19.75 -11.98
N ALA A 162 2.46 -18.70 -11.23
CA ALA A 162 1.51 -17.67 -10.79
C ALA A 162 0.89 -16.87 -11.93
N LEU A 163 1.59 -16.74 -13.05
CA LEU A 163 1.16 -15.91 -14.18
C LEU A 163 0.43 -16.68 -15.28
N LYS A 164 0.35 -18.01 -15.19
CA LYS A 164 -0.23 -18.85 -16.27
C LYS A 164 -1.67 -18.49 -16.61
N ASP A 165 -2.47 -18.12 -15.61
CA ASP A 165 -3.90 -17.85 -15.76
C ASP A 165 -4.23 -16.34 -15.75
N ALA A 166 -3.22 -15.49 -15.75
CA ALA A 166 -3.42 -14.05 -15.68
C ALA A 166 -3.82 -13.45 -17.04
N ASP A 167 -4.95 -12.74 -17.09
CA ASP A 167 -5.38 -11.99 -18.27
C ASP A 167 -4.66 -10.64 -18.41
N ILE A 168 -4.36 -10.01 -17.28
CA ILE A 168 -3.72 -8.69 -17.21
C ILE A 168 -2.60 -8.75 -16.16
N ILE A 169 -1.41 -8.36 -16.57
CA ILE A 169 -0.25 -8.29 -15.68
C ILE A 169 0.26 -6.85 -15.68
N ALA A 170 0.45 -6.28 -14.50
CA ALA A 170 1.14 -5.02 -14.31
C ALA A 170 2.25 -5.19 -13.27
N ALA A 171 3.45 -4.78 -13.62
CA ALA A 171 4.62 -4.85 -12.77
C ALA A 171 5.23 -3.46 -12.58
N ASP A 172 5.75 -3.21 -11.38
CA ASP A 172 6.60 -2.05 -11.10
C ASP A 172 8.00 -2.35 -11.66
N PRO A 173 8.56 -1.49 -12.54
CA PRO A 173 9.85 -1.71 -13.19
C PRO A 173 11.04 -1.63 -12.24
#